data_2e750cb37f7da95e80b908c8c4ac7175
#
_entry.id   2e750cb37f7da95e80b908c8c4ac7175
#
_cell.length_a   1.000
_cell.length_b   1.000
_cell.length_c   1.000
_cell.angle_alpha   90.00
_cell.angle_beta   90.00
_cell.angle_gamma   90.00
#
_symmetry.space_group_name_H-M   'P 1'
#
loop_
_entity.id
_entity.type
_entity.pdbx_description
1 polymer ?
#
loop_
_entity_poly.entity_id
_entity_poly.type
_entity_poly.pdbx_seq_one_letter_code
_entity_poly.pdbx_strand_id
1 'polypeptide(L)'
;MDQNFMKEKKILPLVISMSLPMVISMAVNSLYNIVDSYFVAKISENAMTALSLVYPIQNLMTAIAVGFGVGMNARVAFCLGAGDKKQADQAAVTGLLLSILHGAVLMVVCMLGMPKFLSLFTDNEEIISMGLVYANRVFLFSVIIMLGISMEKIFQAVGRMKVSMISMMCGFIANIVLDPLMIFGIGPFPQMGMAGAAYATGIGQTITLLVYILFHMFRPLPVSFGTKNISFNRELMQKLYAVGIPASLNMALPSLLISSLNGILSTFSETYVLVLGAYYKLQTFIYLSANGIIQGIRPLVSFNYGAGERKRVEQIFRTALYLTAGVMAVGMLLSFLIPGQMIGLFTSNPETIKIGVMALHIISLGFIVSAVSVTCSGTLEGLGMGMASLMISLSRYVVVIIPAAFLLSRVWGADGVFYAFPVTELATAVFAFVIYRKSYKV
;
A
#
# COMPACT_ATOMS: atom_id res chain seq x y z
N MET A 1 7.59 18.53 -20.59
CA MET A 1 6.52 17.71 -21.19
C MET A 1 5.20 18.33 -20.79
N ASP A 2 4.41 18.68 -21.76
CA ASP A 2 3.08 19.20 -21.56
C ASP A 2 2.21 18.10 -20.91
N GLN A 3 1.49 18.43 -19.83
CA GLN A 3 0.63 17.48 -19.10
C GLN A 3 -0.70 17.24 -19.82
N ASN A 4 -0.94 17.93 -20.92
CA ASN A 4 -2.11 17.78 -21.76
C ASN A 4 -2.34 16.33 -22.22
N PHE A 5 -1.29 15.48 -22.24
CA PHE A 5 -1.44 14.07 -22.56
C PHE A 5 -2.44 13.35 -21.65
N MET A 6 -2.59 13.76 -20.37
CA MET A 6 -3.57 13.20 -19.43
C MET A 6 -5.01 13.58 -19.82
N LYS A 7 -5.18 14.68 -20.56
CA LYS A 7 -6.46 15.18 -21.04
C LYS A 7 -6.77 14.74 -22.46
N GLU A 8 -5.77 14.52 -23.31
CA GLU A 8 -5.96 14.33 -24.76
C GLU A 8 -5.87 12.88 -25.23
N LYS A 9 -5.03 12.05 -24.61
CA LYS A 9 -4.83 10.66 -25.03
C LYS A 9 -6.11 9.81 -24.89
N LYS A 10 -6.24 8.78 -25.74
CA LYS A 10 -7.28 7.75 -25.61
C LYS A 10 -7.21 7.10 -24.24
N ILE A 11 -8.36 6.86 -23.61
CA ILE A 11 -8.46 6.48 -22.19
C ILE A 11 -7.75 5.14 -21.90
N LEU A 12 -8.05 4.08 -22.64
CA LEU A 12 -7.48 2.75 -22.35
C LEU A 12 -5.95 2.72 -22.43
N PRO A 13 -5.29 3.19 -23.52
CA PRO A 13 -3.83 3.27 -23.55
C PRO A 13 -3.26 4.19 -22.47
N LEU A 14 -3.96 5.27 -22.11
CA LEU A 14 -3.56 6.18 -21.05
C LEU A 14 -3.55 5.47 -19.69
N VAL A 15 -4.64 4.82 -19.32
CA VAL A 15 -4.78 4.08 -18.06
C VAL A 15 -3.72 2.97 -17.98
N ILE A 16 -3.53 2.17 -19.04
CA ILE A 16 -2.51 1.12 -19.08
C ILE A 16 -1.10 1.72 -18.90
N SER A 17 -0.78 2.81 -19.62
CA SER A 17 0.55 3.43 -19.55
C SER A 17 0.88 4.01 -18.17
N MET A 18 -0.13 4.36 -17.39
CA MET A 18 0.01 4.87 -16.03
C MET A 18 -0.01 3.74 -14.98
N SER A 19 -0.80 2.70 -15.20
CA SER A 19 -0.99 1.61 -14.23
C SER A 19 0.09 0.54 -14.33
N LEU A 20 0.50 0.13 -15.53
CA LEU A 20 1.45 -0.96 -15.72
C LEU A 20 2.80 -0.73 -15.00
N PRO A 21 3.41 0.47 -15.05
CA PRO A 21 4.62 0.74 -14.27
C PRO A 21 4.41 0.55 -12.76
N MET A 22 3.22 0.90 -12.24
CA MET A 22 2.92 0.75 -10.81
C MET A 22 2.70 -0.72 -10.43
N VAL A 23 2.04 -1.50 -11.27
CA VAL A 23 1.90 -2.96 -11.08
C VAL A 23 3.26 -3.63 -11.02
N ILE A 24 4.16 -3.29 -11.95
CA ILE A 24 5.54 -3.82 -11.96
C ILE A 24 6.29 -3.42 -10.69
N SER A 25 6.21 -2.14 -10.28
CA SER A 25 6.86 -1.66 -9.06
C SER A 25 6.38 -2.40 -7.81
N MET A 26 5.07 -2.65 -7.71
CA MET A 26 4.49 -3.38 -6.58
C MET A 26 4.91 -4.85 -6.59
N ALA A 27 5.03 -5.49 -7.76
CA ALA A 27 5.53 -6.85 -7.87
C ALA A 27 6.99 -6.96 -7.41
N VAL A 28 7.85 -6.03 -7.84
CA VAL A 28 9.25 -5.97 -7.40
C VAL A 28 9.36 -5.67 -5.91
N ASN A 29 8.51 -4.78 -5.38
CA ASN A 29 8.45 -4.50 -3.94
C ASN A 29 8.07 -5.76 -3.12
N SER A 30 7.10 -6.55 -3.60
CA SER A 30 6.74 -7.80 -2.93
C SER A 30 7.88 -8.81 -2.95
N LEU A 31 8.58 -8.93 -4.09
CA LEU A 31 9.75 -9.79 -4.22
C LEU A 31 10.88 -9.35 -3.28
N TYR A 32 11.17 -8.06 -3.24
CA TYR A 32 12.17 -7.48 -2.33
C TYR A 32 11.87 -7.84 -0.87
N ASN A 33 10.63 -7.67 -0.39
CA ASN A 33 10.26 -8.02 0.99
C ASN A 33 10.46 -9.51 1.31
N ILE A 34 10.22 -10.40 0.34
CA ILE A 34 10.45 -11.84 0.50
C ILE A 34 11.95 -12.12 0.61
N VAL A 35 12.77 -11.51 -0.24
CA VAL A 35 14.23 -11.70 -0.27
C VAL A 35 14.90 -11.18 1.01
N ASP A 36 14.51 -9.98 1.46
CA ASP A 36 14.97 -9.39 2.73
C ASP A 36 14.67 -10.34 3.91
N SER A 37 13.43 -10.79 4.03
CA SER A 37 13.02 -11.75 5.07
C SER A 37 13.79 -13.08 4.98
N TYR A 38 14.09 -13.55 3.78
CA TYR A 38 14.88 -14.77 3.57
C TYR A 38 16.29 -14.60 4.12
N PHE A 39 16.98 -13.49 3.85
CA PHE A 39 18.34 -13.28 4.36
C PHE A 39 18.34 -13.06 5.87
N VAL A 40 17.36 -12.37 6.44
CA VAL A 40 17.23 -12.23 7.91
C VAL A 40 16.99 -13.58 8.58
N ALA A 41 16.15 -14.45 8.00
CA ALA A 41 15.92 -15.80 8.52
C ALA A 41 17.21 -16.68 8.52
N LYS A 42 18.18 -16.38 7.66
CA LYS A 42 19.48 -17.06 7.63
C LYS A 42 20.40 -16.61 8.77
N ILE A 43 20.15 -15.51 9.46
CA ILE A 43 20.91 -15.09 10.63
C ILE A 43 20.59 -16.01 11.81
N SER A 44 19.33 -16.07 12.23
CA SER A 44 18.80 -16.95 13.29
C SER A 44 17.26 -16.88 13.31
N GLU A 45 16.63 -17.84 14.02
CA GLU A 45 15.19 -17.81 14.29
C GLU A 45 14.82 -16.59 15.15
N ASN A 46 15.67 -16.23 16.12
CA ASN A 46 15.47 -15.04 16.96
C ASN A 46 15.51 -13.75 16.13
N ALA A 47 16.39 -13.66 15.11
CA ALA A 47 16.46 -12.53 14.20
C ALA A 47 15.16 -12.37 13.38
N MET A 48 14.61 -13.48 12.86
CA MET A 48 13.34 -13.48 12.14
C MET A 48 12.17 -13.10 13.04
N THR A 49 12.15 -13.58 14.28
CA THR A 49 11.16 -13.21 15.29
C THR A 49 11.24 -11.71 15.60
N ALA A 50 12.46 -11.19 15.81
CA ALA A 50 12.69 -9.77 16.06
C ALA A 50 12.19 -8.89 14.90
N LEU A 51 12.52 -9.26 13.65
CA LEU A 51 12.02 -8.57 12.44
C LEU A 51 10.49 -8.56 12.41
N SER A 52 9.87 -9.70 12.69
CA SER A 52 8.40 -9.85 12.69
C SER A 52 7.72 -8.97 13.73
N LEU A 53 8.35 -8.78 14.91
CA LEU A 53 7.85 -7.89 15.97
C LEU A 53 8.03 -6.41 15.63
N VAL A 54 9.08 -6.02 14.91
CA VAL A 54 9.31 -4.63 14.47
C VAL A 54 8.42 -4.25 13.30
N TYR A 55 8.08 -5.21 12.42
CA TYR A 55 7.35 -4.98 11.18
C TYR A 55 6.03 -4.18 11.32
N PRO A 56 5.15 -4.39 12.34
CA PRO A 56 3.93 -3.60 12.49
C PRO A 56 4.18 -2.09 12.63
N ILE A 57 5.22 -1.69 13.37
CA ILE A 57 5.58 -0.27 13.56
C ILE A 57 6.16 0.30 12.27
N GLN A 58 7.00 -0.46 11.57
CA GLN A 58 7.54 -0.06 10.27
C GLN A 58 6.42 0.09 9.23
N ASN A 59 5.44 -0.81 9.24
CA ASN A 59 4.27 -0.73 8.36
C ASN A 59 3.37 0.48 8.69
N LEU A 60 3.21 0.81 9.98
CA LEU A 60 2.48 2.01 10.39
C LEU A 60 3.16 3.29 9.87
N MET A 61 4.50 3.38 9.98
CA MET A 61 5.26 4.49 9.42
C MET A 61 5.05 4.60 7.90
N THR A 62 5.12 3.48 7.20
CA THR A 62 4.88 3.43 5.75
C THR A 62 3.45 3.83 5.41
N ALA A 63 2.45 3.40 6.18
CA ALA A 63 1.05 3.77 5.99
C ALA A 63 0.83 5.28 6.12
N ILE A 64 1.47 5.92 7.10
CA ILE A 64 1.43 7.38 7.27
C ILE A 64 2.09 8.09 6.08
N ALA A 65 3.27 7.61 5.65
CA ALA A 65 4.00 8.17 4.53
C ALA A 65 3.21 8.09 3.21
N VAL A 66 2.71 6.90 2.88
CA VAL A 66 1.95 6.67 1.66
C VAL A 66 0.62 7.42 1.70
N GLY A 67 -0.09 7.38 2.84
CA GLY A 67 -1.37 8.06 2.98
C GLY A 67 -1.23 9.57 2.80
N PHE A 68 -0.29 10.21 3.50
CA PHE A 68 -0.02 11.63 3.33
C PHE A 68 0.40 11.95 1.88
N GLY A 69 1.25 11.11 1.28
CA GLY A 69 1.65 11.22 -0.12
C GLY A 69 0.48 11.12 -1.10
N VAL A 70 -0.55 10.31 -0.81
CA VAL A 70 -1.79 10.24 -1.61
C VAL A 70 -2.53 11.58 -1.58
N GLY A 71 -2.60 12.24 -0.42
CA GLY A 71 -3.14 13.58 -0.29
C GLY A 71 -2.38 14.61 -1.13
N MET A 72 -1.05 14.56 -1.10
CA MET A 72 -0.20 15.40 -1.96
C MET A 72 -0.44 15.12 -3.45
N ASN A 73 -0.48 13.86 -3.85
CA ASN A 73 -0.73 13.43 -5.23
C ASN A 73 -2.05 13.99 -5.76
N ALA A 74 -3.14 13.81 -5.02
CA ALA A 74 -4.45 14.30 -5.39
C ALA A 74 -4.47 15.83 -5.52
N ARG A 75 -3.88 16.55 -4.56
CA ARG A 75 -3.89 18.02 -4.59
C ARG A 75 -3.05 18.60 -5.70
N VAL A 76 -1.82 18.09 -5.89
CA VAL A 76 -0.91 18.55 -6.96
C VAL A 76 -1.53 18.29 -8.33
N ALA A 77 -2.01 17.07 -8.59
CA ALA A 77 -2.62 16.71 -9.86
C ALA A 77 -3.87 17.53 -10.16
N PHE A 78 -4.74 17.75 -9.15
CA PHE A 78 -5.91 18.62 -9.28
C PHE A 78 -5.55 20.06 -9.68
N CYS A 79 -4.61 20.67 -8.96
CA CYS A 79 -4.20 22.06 -9.23
C CYS A 79 -3.57 22.20 -10.62
N LEU A 80 -2.78 21.22 -11.06
CA LEU A 80 -2.21 21.20 -12.40
C LEU A 80 -3.29 21.07 -13.47
N GLY A 81 -4.29 20.23 -13.24
CA GLY A 81 -5.46 20.10 -14.12
C GLY A 81 -6.29 21.38 -14.21
N ALA A 82 -6.45 22.07 -13.11
CA ALA A 82 -7.14 23.37 -13.03
C ALA A 82 -6.33 24.55 -13.61
N GLY A 83 -5.07 24.31 -14.02
CA GLY A 83 -4.19 25.37 -14.51
C GLY A 83 -3.61 26.27 -13.40
N ASP A 84 -3.86 25.97 -12.13
CA ASP A 84 -3.33 26.72 -10.98
C ASP A 84 -1.96 26.20 -10.55
N LYS A 85 -0.95 26.61 -11.32
CA LYS A 85 0.44 26.23 -11.06
C LYS A 85 0.92 26.69 -9.69
N LYS A 86 0.48 27.87 -9.22
CA LYS A 86 0.90 28.42 -7.92
C LYS A 86 0.45 27.51 -6.77
N GLN A 87 -0.80 27.08 -6.77
CA GLN A 87 -1.29 26.14 -5.75
C GLN A 87 -0.65 24.75 -5.90
N ALA A 88 -0.35 24.29 -7.11
CA ALA A 88 0.38 23.04 -7.31
C ALA A 88 1.80 23.12 -6.71
N ASP A 89 2.54 24.22 -6.96
CA ASP A 89 3.86 24.45 -6.38
C ASP A 89 3.80 24.51 -4.84
N GLN A 90 2.80 25.22 -4.29
CA GLN A 90 2.58 25.29 -2.84
C GLN A 90 2.30 23.92 -2.24
N ALA A 91 1.44 23.13 -2.86
CA ALA A 91 1.11 21.79 -2.39
C ALA A 91 2.33 20.85 -2.39
N ALA A 92 3.16 20.91 -3.43
CA ALA A 92 4.36 20.12 -3.55
C ALA A 92 5.42 20.49 -2.50
N VAL A 93 5.76 21.78 -2.38
CA VAL A 93 6.82 22.25 -1.47
C VAL A 93 6.39 22.09 -0.01
N THR A 94 5.21 22.56 0.34
CA THR A 94 4.70 22.46 1.71
C THR A 94 4.51 21.00 2.12
N GLY A 95 4.03 20.16 1.19
CA GLY A 95 3.93 18.73 1.42
C GLY A 95 5.27 18.05 1.70
N LEU A 96 6.35 18.41 0.96
CA LEU A 96 7.69 17.91 1.24
C LEU A 96 8.20 18.33 2.62
N LEU A 97 7.98 19.59 3.02
CA LEU A 97 8.36 20.06 4.36
C LEU A 97 7.61 19.33 5.47
N LEU A 98 6.30 19.13 5.29
CA LEU A 98 5.52 18.33 6.24
C LEU A 98 5.98 16.88 6.29
N SER A 99 6.42 16.31 5.17
CA SER A 99 6.98 14.96 5.15
C SER A 99 8.29 14.87 5.95
N ILE A 100 9.14 15.89 5.88
CA ILE A 100 10.33 15.98 6.74
C ILE A 100 9.92 16.02 8.21
N LEU A 101 8.94 16.85 8.55
CA LEU A 101 8.43 16.97 9.93
C LEU A 101 7.84 15.64 10.41
N HIS A 102 6.96 15.01 9.62
CA HIS A 102 6.40 13.70 9.96
C HIS A 102 7.51 12.65 10.13
N GLY A 103 8.49 12.61 9.23
CA GLY A 103 9.62 11.69 9.32
C GLY A 103 10.44 11.89 10.59
N ALA A 104 10.72 13.14 10.95
CA ALA A 104 11.45 13.47 12.19
C ALA A 104 10.64 13.09 13.45
N VAL A 105 9.34 13.40 13.47
CA VAL A 105 8.46 13.03 14.60
C VAL A 105 8.37 11.51 14.72
N LEU A 106 8.13 10.79 13.62
CA LEU A 106 8.03 9.33 13.62
C LEU A 106 9.36 8.69 14.01
N MET A 107 10.50 9.22 13.57
CA MET A 107 11.81 8.75 13.97
C MET A 107 11.93 8.77 15.51
N VAL A 108 11.65 9.92 16.13
CA VAL A 108 11.78 10.07 17.59
C VAL A 108 10.77 9.20 18.34
N VAL A 109 9.50 9.24 17.93
CA VAL A 109 8.41 8.50 18.61
C VAL A 109 8.64 6.99 18.51
N CYS A 110 9.01 6.48 17.31
CA CYS A 110 9.23 5.05 17.12
C CYS A 110 10.50 4.58 17.86
N MET A 111 11.59 5.34 17.82
CA MET A 111 12.81 4.97 18.54
C MET A 111 12.61 4.95 20.08
N LEU A 112 11.91 5.94 20.63
CA LEU A 112 11.62 5.99 22.07
C LEU A 112 10.57 4.95 22.51
N GLY A 113 9.60 4.66 21.66
CA GLY A 113 8.53 3.70 21.95
C GLY A 113 8.91 2.22 21.77
N MET A 114 9.90 1.95 20.91
CA MET A 114 10.23 0.57 20.51
C MET A 114 10.66 -0.34 21.67
N PRO A 115 11.50 0.09 22.65
CA PRO A 115 11.88 -0.78 23.75
C PRO A 115 10.67 -1.29 24.54
N LYS A 116 9.74 -0.38 24.88
CA LYS A 116 8.51 -0.74 25.58
C LYS A 116 7.57 -1.58 24.72
N PHE A 117 7.50 -1.29 23.42
CA PHE A 117 6.69 -2.07 22.49
C PHE A 117 7.16 -3.52 22.41
N LEU A 118 8.46 -3.77 22.24
CA LEU A 118 8.99 -5.14 22.15
C LEU A 118 8.79 -5.91 23.46
N SER A 119 8.99 -5.27 24.62
CA SER A 119 8.80 -5.91 25.93
C SER A 119 7.34 -6.30 26.23
N LEU A 120 6.36 -5.81 25.45
CA LEU A 120 4.97 -6.28 25.57
C LEU A 120 4.73 -7.66 24.93
N PHE A 121 5.62 -8.10 24.04
CA PHE A 121 5.44 -9.32 23.24
C PHE A 121 6.43 -10.43 23.58
N THR A 122 7.56 -10.10 24.21
CA THR A 122 8.59 -11.10 24.55
C THR A 122 9.46 -10.62 25.73
N ASP A 123 9.85 -11.58 26.56
CA ASP A 123 10.84 -11.39 27.64
C ASP A 123 12.25 -11.86 27.21
N ASN A 124 12.41 -12.35 25.97
CA ASN A 124 13.69 -12.81 25.47
C ASN A 124 14.58 -11.60 25.13
N GLU A 125 15.62 -11.37 25.96
CA GLU A 125 16.56 -10.24 25.83
C GLU A 125 17.28 -10.23 24.47
N GLU A 126 17.59 -11.39 23.89
CA GLU A 126 18.25 -11.48 22.59
C GLU A 126 17.33 -10.96 21.47
N ILE A 127 16.04 -11.37 21.47
CA ILE A 127 15.05 -10.89 20.49
C ILE A 127 14.84 -9.38 20.64
N ILE A 128 14.70 -8.89 21.87
CA ILE A 128 14.57 -7.45 22.15
C ILE A 128 15.79 -6.70 21.63
N SER A 129 17.00 -7.17 21.96
CA SER A 129 18.25 -6.55 21.51
C SER A 129 18.34 -6.50 19.98
N MET A 130 18.10 -7.62 19.29
CA MET A 130 18.11 -7.68 17.83
C MET A 130 17.05 -6.77 17.21
N GLY A 131 15.84 -6.74 17.79
CA GLY A 131 14.76 -5.86 17.35
C GLY A 131 15.11 -4.39 17.49
N LEU A 132 15.71 -3.99 18.60
CA LEU A 132 16.19 -2.61 18.82
C LEU A 132 17.33 -2.23 17.88
N VAL A 133 18.28 -3.16 17.65
CA VAL A 133 19.38 -2.96 16.72
C VAL A 133 18.84 -2.67 15.31
N TYR A 134 17.86 -3.43 14.86
CA TYR A 134 17.22 -3.24 13.55
C TYR A 134 16.39 -1.95 13.52
N ALA A 135 15.44 -1.80 14.45
CA ALA A 135 14.48 -0.72 14.48
C ALA A 135 15.15 0.67 14.57
N ASN A 136 16.10 0.84 15.50
CA ASN A 136 16.79 2.12 15.66
C ASN A 136 17.52 2.56 14.40
N ARG A 137 18.08 1.61 13.63
CA ARG A 137 18.76 1.94 12.37
C ARG A 137 17.79 2.24 11.23
N VAL A 138 16.74 1.45 11.07
CA VAL A 138 15.73 1.71 10.04
C VAL A 138 15.04 3.05 10.29
N PHE A 139 14.70 3.37 11.56
CA PHE A 139 14.00 4.62 11.87
C PHE A 139 14.89 5.87 11.72
N LEU A 140 16.21 5.76 11.75
CA LEU A 140 17.10 6.87 11.34
C LEU A 140 16.84 7.34 9.91
N PHE A 141 16.39 6.44 9.02
CA PHE A 141 16.06 6.76 7.66
C PHE A 141 14.62 7.25 7.46
N SER A 142 13.82 7.42 8.53
CA SER A 142 12.40 7.81 8.44
C SER A 142 12.18 9.07 7.59
N VAL A 143 13.02 10.10 7.76
CA VAL A 143 12.94 11.33 6.97
C VAL A 143 13.20 11.05 5.50
N ILE A 144 14.19 10.23 5.18
CA ILE A 144 14.54 9.84 3.80
C ILE A 144 13.41 9.04 3.17
N ILE A 145 12.85 8.08 3.91
CA ILE A 145 11.71 7.27 3.47
C ILE A 145 10.49 8.16 3.17
N MET A 146 10.17 9.08 4.08
CA MET A 146 9.05 10.01 3.91
C MET A 146 9.24 10.91 2.68
N LEU A 147 10.44 11.45 2.49
CA LEU A 147 10.78 12.25 1.32
C LEU A 147 10.74 11.42 0.03
N GLY A 148 11.26 10.20 0.04
CA GLY A 148 11.25 9.29 -1.11
C GLY A 148 9.84 9.00 -1.57
N ILE A 149 8.94 8.65 -0.65
CA ILE A 149 7.52 8.39 -0.92
C ILE A 149 6.83 9.68 -1.40
N SER A 150 7.13 10.82 -0.80
CA SER A 150 6.54 12.10 -1.23
C SER A 150 6.98 12.50 -2.64
N MET A 151 8.25 12.32 -2.98
CA MET A 151 8.75 12.53 -4.35
C MET A 151 8.08 11.55 -5.32
N GLU A 152 7.94 10.27 -4.95
CA GLU A 152 7.19 9.29 -5.73
C GLU A 152 5.78 9.81 -6.06
N LYS A 153 5.05 10.29 -5.06
CA LYS A 153 3.68 10.77 -5.24
C LYS A 153 3.60 12.05 -6.07
N ILE A 154 4.60 12.93 -6.00
CA ILE A 154 4.69 14.11 -6.87
C ILE A 154 4.99 13.70 -8.32
N PHE A 155 5.94 12.76 -8.56
CA PHE A 155 6.19 12.23 -9.90
C PHE A 155 4.97 11.54 -10.49
N GLN A 156 4.23 10.80 -9.68
CA GLN A 156 2.95 10.18 -10.07
C GLN A 156 1.90 11.27 -10.41
N ALA A 157 1.79 12.33 -9.60
CA ALA A 157 0.84 13.42 -9.81
C ALA A 157 1.00 14.12 -11.16
N VAL A 158 2.25 14.21 -11.64
CA VAL A 158 2.56 14.80 -12.95
C VAL A 158 2.56 13.77 -14.10
N GLY A 159 2.15 12.54 -13.85
CA GLY A 159 2.05 11.48 -14.85
C GLY A 159 3.35 10.79 -15.23
N ARG A 160 4.43 10.98 -14.45
CA ARG A 160 5.74 10.37 -14.72
C ARG A 160 5.89 8.99 -14.04
N MET A 161 4.94 8.07 -14.28
CA MET A 161 4.91 6.74 -13.65
C MET A 161 6.14 5.89 -13.96
N LYS A 162 6.69 5.98 -15.17
CA LYS A 162 7.93 5.27 -15.52
C LYS A 162 9.12 5.70 -14.67
N VAL A 163 9.21 6.99 -14.33
CA VAL A 163 10.26 7.49 -13.44
C VAL A 163 10.06 6.90 -12.03
N SER A 164 8.82 6.91 -11.53
CA SER A 164 8.51 6.28 -10.23
C SER A 164 8.92 4.80 -10.21
N MET A 165 8.57 4.06 -11.25
CA MET A 165 8.96 2.65 -11.39
C MET A 165 10.48 2.48 -11.35
N ILE A 166 11.23 3.22 -12.18
CA ILE A 166 12.69 3.11 -12.27
C ILE A 166 13.33 3.45 -10.93
N SER A 167 12.92 4.54 -10.29
CA SER A 167 13.48 4.98 -9.01
C SER A 167 13.27 3.94 -7.91
N MET A 168 12.06 3.41 -7.79
CA MET A 168 11.75 2.34 -6.83
C MET A 168 12.55 1.06 -7.12
N MET A 169 12.63 0.64 -8.38
CA MET A 169 13.40 -0.55 -8.78
C MET A 169 14.88 -0.40 -8.45
N CYS A 170 15.48 0.77 -8.68
CA CYS A 170 16.88 1.01 -8.30
C CYS A 170 17.10 0.80 -6.81
N GLY A 171 16.20 1.30 -5.95
CA GLY A 171 16.31 1.12 -4.52
C GLY A 171 16.09 -0.33 -4.08
N PHE A 172 15.10 -1.02 -4.63
CA PHE A 172 14.82 -2.42 -4.31
C PHE A 172 15.95 -3.36 -4.75
N ILE A 173 16.48 -3.16 -5.96
CA ILE A 173 17.62 -3.95 -6.46
C ILE A 173 18.87 -3.68 -5.59
N ALA A 174 19.11 -2.41 -5.25
CA ALA A 174 20.23 -2.07 -4.38
C ALA A 174 20.11 -2.76 -3.00
N ASN A 175 18.92 -2.76 -2.41
CA ASN A 175 18.67 -3.46 -1.15
C ASN A 175 18.92 -4.98 -1.29
N ILE A 176 18.33 -5.65 -2.30
CA ILE A 176 18.52 -7.09 -2.55
C ILE A 176 20.00 -7.47 -2.67
N VAL A 177 20.81 -6.59 -3.27
CA VAL A 177 22.26 -6.81 -3.41
C VAL A 177 22.99 -6.54 -2.09
N LEU A 178 22.62 -5.45 -1.38
CA LEU A 178 23.30 -5.05 -0.15
C LEU A 178 22.97 -5.95 1.03
N ASP A 179 21.78 -6.54 1.12
CA ASP A 179 21.37 -7.43 2.20
C ASP A 179 22.41 -8.53 2.48
N PRO A 180 22.74 -9.45 1.53
CA PRO A 180 23.72 -10.49 1.80
C PRO A 180 25.12 -9.93 2.05
N LEU A 181 25.51 -8.84 1.40
CA LEU A 181 26.84 -8.23 1.56
C LEU A 181 27.03 -7.70 2.98
N MET A 182 26.01 -6.98 3.52
CA MET A 182 26.11 -6.33 4.83
C MET A 182 25.72 -7.26 5.99
N ILE A 183 24.77 -8.18 5.76
CA ILE A 183 24.35 -9.16 6.78
C ILE A 183 25.50 -10.12 7.09
N PHE A 184 26.09 -10.72 6.06
CA PHE A 184 27.07 -11.79 6.19
C PHE A 184 28.53 -11.33 6.10
N GLY A 185 28.79 -10.06 5.75
CA GLY A 185 30.14 -9.52 5.66
C GLY A 185 30.87 -10.02 4.40
N ILE A 186 30.24 -9.94 3.22
CA ILE A 186 30.83 -10.38 1.98
C ILE A 186 31.60 -9.21 1.32
N GLY A 187 32.81 -9.48 0.86
CA GLY A 187 33.66 -8.49 0.19
C GLY A 187 34.21 -7.42 1.15
N PRO A 188 34.05 -6.13 0.86
CA PRO A 188 34.59 -5.05 1.70
C PRO A 188 33.75 -4.73 2.95
N PHE A 189 32.60 -5.38 3.12
CA PHE A 189 31.67 -5.09 4.20
C PHE A 189 31.98 -5.95 5.44
N PRO A 190 31.97 -5.37 6.68
CA PRO A 190 31.98 -6.17 7.89
C PRO A 190 30.66 -6.91 8.08
N GLN A 191 30.71 -8.04 8.79
CA GLN A 191 29.49 -8.77 9.15
C GLN A 191 28.68 -7.97 10.17
N MET A 192 27.48 -7.52 9.79
CA MET A 192 26.63 -6.64 10.59
C MET A 192 25.35 -7.32 11.08
N GLY A 193 24.98 -8.50 10.60
CA GLY A 193 23.75 -9.19 10.99
C GLY A 193 22.50 -8.32 10.81
N MET A 194 21.69 -8.21 11.87
CA MET A 194 20.46 -7.39 11.86
C MET A 194 20.70 -5.90 11.54
N ALA A 195 21.85 -5.35 11.96
CA ALA A 195 22.21 -3.99 11.60
C ALA A 195 22.44 -3.84 10.09
N GLY A 196 23.02 -4.88 9.46
CA GLY A 196 23.25 -4.92 8.01
C GLY A 196 21.96 -4.86 7.22
N ALA A 197 20.96 -5.66 7.58
CA ALA A 197 19.61 -5.62 6.97
C ALA A 197 18.98 -4.23 7.08
N ALA A 198 19.07 -3.61 8.26
CA ALA A 198 18.51 -2.26 8.48
C ALA A 198 19.20 -1.19 7.63
N TYR A 199 20.53 -1.23 7.55
CA TYR A 199 21.28 -0.30 6.69
C TYR A 199 21.05 -0.54 5.21
N ALA A 200 20.98 -1.80 4.75
CA ALA A 200 20.67 -2.12 3.36
C ALA A 200 19.31 -1.55 2.94
N THR A 201 18.29 -1.69 3.82
CA THR A 201 16.96 -1.07 3.62
C THR A 201 17.07 0.46 3.54
N GLY A 202 17.76 1.10 4.49
CA GLY A 202 17.92 2.56 4.51
C GLY A 202 18.69 3.10 3.30
N ILE A 203 19.75 2.42 2.87
CA ILE A 203 20.53 2.78 1.69
C ILE A 203 19.68 2.61 0.42
N GLY A 204 18.91 1.52 0.31
CA GLY A 204 17.98 1.32 -0.81
C GLY A 204 16.98 2.46 -0.94
N GLN A 205 16.39 2.92 0.17
CA GLN A 205 15.48 4.08 0.19
C GLN A 205 16.21 5.38 -0.15
N THR A 206 17.46 5.54 0.28
CA THR A 206 18.29 6.69 -0.07
C THR A 206 18.57 6.72 -1.57
N ILE A 207 18.91 5.57 -2.18
CA ILE A 207 19.11 5.45 -3.63
C ILE A 207 17.83 5.80 -4.37
N THR A 208 16.67 5.31 -3.93
CA THR A 208 15.37 5.68 -4.51
C THR A 208 15.18 7.19 -4.53
N LEU A 209 15.41 7.87 -3.41
CA LEU A 209 15.30 9.33 -3.30
C LEU A 209 16.31 10.06 -4.20
N LEU A 210 17.55 9.62 -4.22
CA LEU A 210 18.59 10.19 -5.08
C LEU A 210 18.24 10.06 -6.56
N VAL A 211 17.71 8.94 -6.99
CA VAL A 211 17.27 8.74 -8.39
C VAL A 211 16.13 9.71 -8.74
N TYR A 212 15.16 9.95 -7.83
CA TYR A 212 14.13 10.98 -8.04
C TYR A 212 14.74 12.37 -8.19
N ILE A 213 15.71 12.74 -7.35
CA ILE A 213 16.40 14.03 -7.41
C ILE A 213 17.16 14.16 -8.74
N LEU A 214 17.88 13.13 -9.16
CA LEU A 214 18.59 13.10 -10.45
C LEU A 214 17.63 13.28 -11.63
N PHE A 215 16.52 12.55 -11.65
CA PHE A 215 15.51 12.74 -12.70
C PHE A 215 14.93 14.15 -12.69
N HIS A 216 14.74 14.77 -11.52
CA HIS A 216 14.30 16.15 -11.43
C HIS A 216 15.34 17.12 -12.00
N MET A 217 16.63 16.92 -11.71
CA MET A 217 17.72 17.76 -12.21
C MET A 217 17.84 17.70 -13.74
N PHE A 218 17.78 16.51 -14.33
CA PHE A 218 17.89 16.34 -15.79
C PHE A 218 16.62 16.71 -16.55
N ARG A 219 15.47 16.48 -15.96
CA ARG A 219 14.14 16.76 -16.53
C ARG A 219 13.23 17.35 -15.46
N PRO A 220 13.30 18.65 -15.20
CA PRO A 220 12.53 19.30 -14.16
C PRO A 220 11.03 18.94 -14.18
N LEU A 221 10.46 18.81 -13.01
CA LEU A 221 9.02 18.68 -12.83
C LEU A 221 8.32 20.00 -13.19
N PRO A 222 7.07 19.98 -13.61
CA PRO A 222 6.28 21.20 -13.88
C PRO A 222 5.97 21.99 -12.61
N VAL A 223 6.22 21.41 -11.42
CA VAL A 223 6.12 22.07 -10.11
C VAL A 223 7.49 22.59 -9.66
N SER A 224 7.49 23.77 -9.03
CA SER A 224 8.70 24.44 -8.54
C SER A 224 8.85 24.21 -7.03
N PHE A 225 10.06 23.84 -6.60
CA PHE A 225 10.40 23.61 -5.18
C PHE A 225 11.05 24.84 -4.51
N GLY A 226 10.78 26.03 -5.02
CA GLY A 226 11.30 27.28 -4.45
C GLY A 226 10.68 27.58 -3.07
N THR A 227 11.50 28.08 -2.12
CA THR A 227 11.07 28.46 -0.77
C THR A 227 9.97 29.53 -0.76
N LYS A 228 9.87 30.34 -1.80
CA LYS A 228 8.79 31.34 -1.98
C LYS A 228 7.39 30.72 -2.09
N ASN A 229 7.30 29.45 -2.41
CA ASN A 229 6.05 28.70 -2.55
C ASN A 229 5.59 28.00 -1.25
N ILE A 230 6.33 28.15 -0.17
CA ILE A 230 5.92 27.59 1.13
C ILE A 230 4.67 28.33 1.61
N SER A 231 3.63 27.55 1.97
CA SER A 231 2.35 28.10 2.41
C SER A 231 1.68 27.17 3.42
N PHE A 232 1.66 27.58 4.68
CA PHE A 232 0.98 26.85 5.74
C PHE A 232 -0.45 27.38 5.97
N ASN A 233 -1.15 27.79 4.90
CA ASN A 233 -2.52 28.22 5.05
C ASN A 233 -3.46 27.05 5.41
N ARG A 234 -4.52 27.38 6.15
CA ARG A 234 -5.48 26.40 6.68
C ARG A 234 -6.14 25.57 5.55
N GLU A 235 -6.44 26.21 4.44
CA GLU A 235 -7.12 25.57 3.32
C GLU A 235 -6.24 24.46 2.67
N LEU A 236 -4.96 24.77 2.42
CA LEU A 236 -4.03 23.79 1.89
C LEU A 236 -3.83 22.61 2.86
N MET A 237 -3.65 22.92 4.16
CA MET A 237 -3.52 21.89 5.19
C MET A 237 -4.74 20.97 5.21
N GLN A 238 -5.94 21.54 5.25
CA GLN A 238 -7.18 20.76 5.24
C GLN A 238 -7.26 19.87 4.00
N LYS A 239 -6.92 20.36 2.81
CA LYS A 239 -6.98 19.57 1.56
C LYS A 239 -5.96 18.43 1.52
N LEU A 240 -4.76 18.62 2.05
CA LEU A 240 -3.74 17.56 2.14
C LEU A 240 -4.17 16.47 3.13
N TYR A 241 -4.58 16.85 4.33
CA TYR A 241 -4.93 15.90 5.39
C TYR A 241 -6.32 15.27 5.22
N ALA A 242 -7.26 15.93 4.54
CA ALA A 242 -8.59 15.36 4.26
C ALA A 242 -8.53 14.09 3.40
N VAL A 243 -7.45 13.91 2.64
CA VAL A 243 -7.19 12.68 1.90
C VAL A 243 -6.10 11.85 2.60
N GLY A 244 -5.06 12.51 3.10
CA GLY A 244 -3.90 11.85 3.67
C GLY A 244 -4.22 11.01 4.90
N ILE A 245 -4.97 11.55 5.87
CA ILE A 245 -5.34 10.80 7.08
C ILE A 245 -6.24 9.60 6.75
N PRO A 246 -7.35 9.75 6.00
CA PRO A 246 -8.16 8.61 5.59
C PRO A 246 -7.37 7.54 4.82
N ALA A 247 -6.47 7.94 3.91
CA ALA A 247 -5.66 7.00 3.16
C ALA A 247 -4.67 6.23 4.05
N SER A 248 -4.09 6.87 5.07
CA SER A 248 -3.25 6.19 6.07
C SER A 248 -4.04 5.16 6.86
N LEU A 249 -5.24 5.52 7.31
CA LEU A 249 -6.14 4.61 8.04
C LEU A 249 -6.57 3.44 7.16
N ASN A 250 -6.88 3.67 5.88
CA ASN A 250 -7.22 2.61 4.92
C ASN A 250 -6.14 1.53 4.84
N MET A 251 -4.88 1.89 4.96
CA MET A 251 -3.77 0.93 4.95
C MET A 251 -3.64 0.12 6.25
N ALA A 252 -4.15 0.61 7.36
CA ALA A 252 -4.12 -0.09 8.66
C ALA A 252 -5.30 -1.05 8.85
N LEU A 253 -6.45 -0.80 8.23
CA LEU A 253 -7.68 -1.58 8.40
C LEU A 253 -7.54 -3.08 8.09
N PRO A 254 -6.81 -3.53 7.04
CA PRO A 254 -6.62 -4.95 6.78
C PRO A 254 -5.97 -5.71 7.95
N SER A 255 -5.04 -5.09 8.68
CA SER A 255 -4.41 -5.72 9.84
C SER A 255 -5.40 -5.94 10.98
N LEU A 256 -6.30 -4.98 11.22
CA LEU A 256 -7.37 -5.13 12.20
C LEU A 256 -8.33 -6.26 11.82
N LEU A 257 -8.69 -6.35 10.53
CA LEU A 257 -9.52 -7.43 10.01
C LEU A 257 -8.89 -8.79 10.25
N ILE A 258 -7.62 -8.96 9.84
CA ILE A 258 -6.91 -10.25 9.97
C ILE A 258 -6.87 -10.68 11.44
N SER A 259 -6.53 -9.76 12.35
CA SER A 259 -6.51 -10.04 13.79
C SER A 259 -7.88 -10.46 14.33
N SER A 260 -8.94 -9.77 13.91
CA SER A 260 -10.31 -10.08 14.33
C SER A 260 -10.79 -11.45 13.82
N LEU A 261 -10.53 -11.76 12.55
CA LEU A 261 -10.91 -13.06 11.97
C LEU A 261 -10.08 -14.21 12.55
N ASN A 262 -8.79 -13.99 12.81
CA ASN A 262 -7.97 -14.97 13.50
C ASN A 262 -8.50 -15.24 14.91
N GLY A 263 -8.95 -14.21 15.64
CA GLY A 263 -9.58 -14.37 16.95
C GLY A 263 -10.86 -15.21 16.91
N ILE A 264 -11.66 -15.09 15.85
CA ILE A 264 -12.85 -15.94 15.67
C ILE A 264 -12.43 -17.37 15.32
N LEU A 265 -11.52 -17.57 14.35
CA LEU A 265 -11.12 -18.87 13.84
C LEU A 265 -10.32 -19.68 14.86
N SER A 266 -9.53 -19.05 15.72
CA SER A 266 -8.76 -19.72 16.77
C SER A 266 -9.66 -20.44 17.79
N THR A 267 -10.93 -20.04 17.93
CA THR A 267 -11.90 -20.74 18.78
C THR A 267 -12.35 -22.08 18.20
N PHE A 268 -12.08 -22.34 16.92
CA PHE A 268 -12.42 -23.61 16.25
C PHE A 268 -11.19 -24.50 16.09
N SER A 269 -10.13 -24.02 15.43
CA SER A 269 -8.88 -24.78 15.24
C SER A 269 -7.77 -23.87 14.68
N GLU A 270 -6.51 -24.15 15.04
CA GLU A 270 -5.33 -23.50 14.46
C GLU A 270 -5.21 -23.74 12.94
N THR A 271 -5.75 -24.85 12.44
CA THR A 271 -5.77 -25.17 11.00
C THR A 271 -6.51 -24.10 10.20
N TYR A 272 -7.65 -23.60 10.70
CA TYR A 272 -8.39 -22.52 10.05
C TYR A 272 -7.65 -21.19 10.07
N VAL A 273 -6.92 -20.89 11.12
CA VAL A 273 -6.04 -19.71 11.22
C VAL A 273 -4.92 -19.79 10.17
N LEU A 274 -4.30 -20.96 10.02
CA LEU A 274 -3.28 -21.21 9.01
C LEU A 274 -3.85 -21.02 7.59
N VAL A 275 -5.04 -21.57 7.32
CA VAL A 275 -5.71 -21.44 6.02
C VAL A 275 -6.01 -19.97 5.70
N LEU A 276 -6.52 -19.21 6.67
CA LEU A 276 -6.76 -17.77 6.48
C LEU A 276 -5.45 -17.02 6.21
N GLY A 277 -4.38 -17.34 6.92
CA GLY A 277 -3.05 -16.78 6.69
C GLY A 277 -2.51 -17.06 5.29
N ALA A 278 -2.65 -18.31 4.82
CA ALA A 278 -2.31 -18.70 3.45
C ALA A 278 -3.13 -17.92 2.41
N TYR A 279 -4.44 -17.82 2.63
CA TYR A 279 -5.32 -17.00 1.79
C TYR A 279 -4.84 -15.55 1.67
N TYR A 280 -4.52 -14.87 2.79
CA TYR A 280 -4.08 -13.48 2.73
C TYR A 280 -2.76 -13.30 1.98
N LYS A 281 -1.85 -14.25 2.06
CA LYS A 281 -0.63 -14.23 1.25
C LYS A 281 -0.94 -14.35 -0.24
N LEU A 282 -1.82 -15.26 -0.63
CA LEU A 282 -2.29 -15.40 -2.01
C LEU A 282 -3.05 -14.16 -2.48
N GLN A 283 -3.92 -13.62 -1.66
CA GLN A 283 -4.67 -12.40 -1.94
C GLN A 283 -3.74 -11.22 -2.25
N THR A 284 -2.62 -11.10 -1.52
CA THR A 284 -1.65 -10.02 -1.76
C THR A 284 -1.18 -10.00 -3.20
N PHE A 285 -0.89 -11.15 -3.81
CA PHE A 285 -0.46 -11.24 -5.21
C PHE A 285 -1.56 -10.85 -6.19
N ILE A 286 -2.80 -11.25 -5.94
CA ILE A 286 -3.95 -10.94 -6.80
C ILE A 286 -4.27 -9.44 -6.72
N TYR A 287 -4.36 -8.89 -5.51
CA TYR A 287 -4.71 -7.48 -5.28
C TYR A 287 -3.57 -6.50 -5.61
N LEU A 288 -2.33 -6.98 -5.72
CA LEU A 288 -1.18 -6.17 -6.14
C LEU A 288 -1.45 -5.48 -7.49
N SER A 289 -1.95 -6.23 -8.48
CA SER A 289 -2.28 -5.68 -9.80
C SER A 289 -3.43 -4.68 -9.73
N ALA A 290 -4.48 -4.97 -8.95
CA ALA A 290 -5.58 -4.04 -8.72
C ALA A 290 -5.11 -2.74 -8.06
N ASN A 291 -4.28 -2.82 -7.03
CA ASN A 291 -3.71 -1.66 -6.35
C ASN A 291 -2.80 -0.84 -7.27
N GLY A 292 -2.03 -1.50 -8.16
CA GLY A 292 -1.23 -0.82 -9.18
C GLY A 292 -2.09 -0.03 -10.18
N ILE A 293 -3.24 -0.59 -10.59
CA ILE A 293 -4.22 0.12 -11.43
C ILE A 293 -4.74 1.36 -10.69
N ILE A 294 -5.12 1.22 -9.43
CA ILE A 294 -5.62 2.33 -8.61
C ILE A 294 -4.57 3.44 -8.45
N GLN A 295 -3.32 3.09 -8.18
CA GLN A 295 -2.24 4.08 -8.11
C GLN A 295 -2.06 4.82 -9.45
N GLY A 296 -2.20 4.12 -10.58
CA GLY A 296 -2.11 4.71 -11.92
C GLY A 296 -3.24 5.68 -12.24
N ILE A 297 -4.47 5.39 -11.81
CA ILE A 297 -5.63 6.23 -12.15
C ILE A 297 -5.81 7.45 -11.22
N ARG A 298 -5.33 7.41 -9.97
CA ARG A 298 -5.51 8.53 -9.02
C ARG A 298 -5.13 9.89 -9.62
N PRO A 299 -3.91 10.10 -10.13
CA PRO A 299 -3.54 11.38 -10.71
C PRO A 299 -4.31 11.70 -11.99
N LEU A 300 -4.73 10.71 -12.78
CA LEU A 300 -5.57 10.92 -13.96
C LEU A 300 -6.94 11.45 -13.57
N VAL A 301 -7.56 10.87 -12.55
CA VAL A 301 -8.83 11.32 -12.00
C VAL A 301 -8.70 12.73 -11.45
N SER A 302 -7.70 12.98 -10.60
CA SER A 302 -7.45 14.30 -9.98
C SER A 302 -7.24 15.38 -11.04
N PHE A 303 -6.38 15.12 -12.01
CA PHE A 303 -6.06 16.07 -13.07
C PHE A 303 -7.28 16.40 -13.94
N ASN A 304 -7.99 15.37 -14.44
CA ASN A 304 -9.16 15.60 -15.29
C ASN A 304 -10.32 16.24 -14.52
N TYR A 305 -10.46 15.95 -13.23
CA TYR A 305 -11.44 16.60 -12.37
C TYR A 305 -11.10 18.08 -12.17
N GLY A 306 -9.84 18.41 -11.91
CA GLY A 306 -9.35 19.79 -11.84
C GLY A 306 -9.51 20.56 -13.14
N ALA A 307 -9.35 19.89 -14.29
CA ALA A 307 -9.57 20.45 -15.62
C ALA A 307 -11.05 20.61 -16.02
N GLY A 308 -11.99 20.19 -15.16
CA GLY A 308 -13.43 20.22 -15.45
C GLY A 308 -13.92 19.12 -16.40
N GLU A 309 -13.07 18.18 -16.78
CA GLU A 309 -13.35 17.09 -17.75
C GLU A 309 -14.09 15.92 -17.07
N ARG A 310 -15.26 16.18 -16.54
CA ARG A 310 -16.05 15.17 -15.79
C ARG A 310 -16.34 13.91 -16.60
N LYS A 311 -16.65 14.02 -17.91
CA LYS A 311 -16.87 12.86 -18.77
C LYS A 311 -15.63 11.95 -18.85
N ARG A 312 -14.43 12.54 -18.89
CA ARG A 312 -13.18 11.75 -18.90
C ARG A 312 -12.93 11.06 -17.56
N VAL A 313 -13.24 11.71 -16.45
CA VAL A 313 -13.16 11.08 -15.12
C VAL A 313 -14.03 9.82 -15.08
N GLU A 314 -15.27 9.89 -15.58
CA GLU A 314 -16.16 8.73 -15.66
C GLU A 314 -15.61 7.62 -16.59
N GLN A 315 -15.04 7.98 -17.72
CA GLN A 315 -14.42 7.02 -18.64
C GLN A 315 -13.20 6.35 -18.02
N ILE A 316 -12.35 7.11 -17.30
CA ILE A 316 -11.19 6.58 -16.55
C ILE A 316 -11.68 5.59 -15.49
N PHE A 317 -12.70 5.97 -14.70
CA PHE A 317 -13.31 5.10 -13.69
C PHE A 317 -13.82 3.78 -14.31
N ARG A 318 -14.62 3.85 -15.37
CA ARG A 318 -15.15 2.66 -16.04
C ARG A 318 -14.05 1.76 -16.60
N THR A 319 -13.03 2.36 -17.23
CA THR A 319 -11.88 1.59 -17.76
C THR A 319 -11.10 0.92 -16.64
N ALA A 320 -10.84 1.62 -15.54
CA ALA A 320 -10.18 1.05 -14.38
C ALA A 320 -11.00 -0.07 -13.74
N LEU A 321 -12.33 0.12 -13.63
CA LEU A 321 -13.24 -0.91 -13.12
C LEU A 321 -13.18 -2.19 -13.96
N TYR A 322 -13.23 -2.08 -15.29
CA TYR A 322 -13.13 -3.26 -16.17
C TYR A 322 -11.77 -3.94 -16.09
N LEU A 323 -10.68 -3.17 -16.04
CA LEU A 323 -9.33 -3.74 -15.89
C LEU A 323 -9.16 -4.43 -14.53
N THR A 324 -9.62 -3.80 -13.46
CA THR A 324 -9.58 -4.39 -12.11
C THR A 324 -10.46 -5.64 -12.03
N ALA A 325 -11.67 -5.59 -12.57
CA ALA A 325 -12.56 -6.76 -12.64
C ALA A 325 -11.95 -7.90 -13.45
N GLY A 326 -11.26 -7.60 -14.56
CA GLY A 326 -10.54 -8.59 -15.35
C GLY A 326 -9.41 -9.27 -14.56
N VAL A 327 -8.61 -8.50 -13.83
CA VAL A 327 -7.57 -9.05 -12.93
C VAL A 327 -8.19 -9.94 -11.85
N MET A 328 -9.28 -9.47 -11.23
CA MET A 328 -9.99 -10.23 -10.20
C MET A 328 -10.64 -11.51 -10.76
N ALA A 329 -11.12 -11.47 -12.01
CA ALA A 329 -11.63 -12.65 -12.70
C ALA A 329 -10.54 -13.69 -12.93
N VAL A 330 -9.31 -13.26 -13.30
CA VAL A 330 -8.16 -14.16 -13.40
C VAL A 330 -7.83 -14.77 -12.04
N GLY A 331 -7.80 -13.97 -10.96
CA GLY A 331 -7.58 -14.47 -9.60
C GLY A 331 -8.64 -15.49 -9.16
N MET A 332 -9.91 -15.22 -9.46
CA MET A 332 -11.00 -16.16 -9.20
C MET A 332 -10.82 -17.46 -10.00
N LEU A 333 -10.50 -17.36 -11.30
CA LEU A 333 -10.29 -18.52 -12.16
C LEU A 333 -9.15 -19.41 -11.64
N LEU A 334 -8.02 -18.81 -11.26
CA LEU A 334 -6.90 -19.55 -10.67
C LEU A 334 -7.31 -20.23 -9.36
N SER A 335 -8.09 -19.56 -8.51
CA SER A 335 -8.62 -20.12 -7.26
C SER A 335 -9.56 -21.30 -7.47
N PHE A 336 -10.21 -21.42 -8.65
CA PHE A 336 -11.04 -22.57 -9.01
C PHE A 336 -10.27 -23.68 -9.73
N LEU A 337 -9.28 -23.35 -10.57
CA LEU A 337 -8.57 -24.33 -11.40
C LEU A 337 -7.43 -25.04 -10.63
N ILE A 338 -6.71 -24.32 -9.80
CA ILE A 338 -5.49 -24.82 -9.13
C ILE A 338 -5.46 -24.55 -7.61
N PRO A 339 -6.58 -24.61 -6.86
CA PRO A 339 -6.60 -24.21 -5.46
C PRO A 339 -5.70 -25.10 -4.60
N GLY A 340 -5.65 -26.39 -4.88
CA GLY A 340 -4.80 -27.36 -4.13
C GLY A 340 -3.32 -27.04 -4.26
N GLN A 341 -2.86 -26.68 -5.46
CA GLN A 341 -1.47 -26.26 -5.70
C GLN A 341 -1.16 -24.93 -4.99
N MET A 342 -2.10 -24.00 -5.01
CA MET A 342 -1.93 -22.69 -4.35
C MET A 342 -1.79 -22.84 -2.82
N ILE A 343 -2.65 -23.65 -2.18
CA ILE A 343 -2.56 -23.91 -0.73
C ILE A 343 -1.37 -24.80 -0.42
N GLY A 344 -1.04 -25.76 -1.30
CA GLY A 344 0.12 -26.64 -1.16
C GLY A 344 1.47 -25.94 -1.09
N LEU A 345 1.53 -24.66 -1.50
CA LEU A 345 2.74 -23.81 -1.29
C LEU A 345 3.00 -23.52 0.20
N PHE A 346 2.00 -23.65 1.07
CA PHE A 346 2.07 -23.28 2.49
C PHE A 346 1.99 -24.46 3.44
N THR A 347 1.49 -25.61 2.99
CA THR A 347 1.33 -26.80 3.81
C THR A 347 1.35 -28.06 2.98
N SER A 348 1.86 -29.17 3.57
CA SER A 348 1.82 -30.50 2.97
C SER A 348 0.72 -31.37 3.60
N ASN A 349 -0.02 -30.87 4.61
CA ASN A 349 -1.06 -31.62 5.28
C ASN A 349 -2.32 -31.72 4.40
N PRO A 350 -2.77 -32.93 3.98
CA PRO A 350 -3.92 -33.12 3.10
C PRO A 350 -5.23 -32.54 3.65
N GLU A 351 -5.45 -32.63 4.96
CA GLU A 351 -6.65 -32.10 5.59
C GLU A 351 -6.68 -30.56 5.54
N THR A 352 -5.55 -29.93 5.85
CA THR A 352 -5.40 -28.46 5.73
C THR A 352 -5.58 -27.99 4.29
N ILE A 353 -5.04 -28.74 3.30
CA ILE A 353 -5.22 -28.44 1.89
C ILE A 353 -6.70 -28.51 1.52
N LYS A 354 -7.44 -29.53 1.99
CA LYS A 354 -8.88 -29.68 1.71
C LYS A 354 -9.69 -28.48 2.24
N ILE A 355 -9.42 -28.04 3.46
CA ILE A 355 -10.06 -26.86 4.06
C ILE A 355 -9.69 -25.61 3.26
N GLY A 356 -8.42 -25.47 2.90
CA GLY A 356 -7.93 -24.33 2.11
C GLY A 356 -8.54 -24.23 0.71
N VAL A 357 -8.72 -25.37 0.04
CA VAL A 357 -9.41 -25.45 -1.27
C VAL A 357 -10.84 -24.94 -1.15
N MET A 358 -11.58 -25.42 -0.15
CA MET A 358 -12.94 -24.97 0.13
C MET A 358 -12.98 -23.45 0.43
N ALA A 359 -12.09 -22.98 1.29
CA ALA A 359 -11.98 -21.57 1.64
C ALA A 359 -11.71 -20.70 0.41
N LEU A 360 -10.76 -21.10 -0.47
CA LEU A 360 -10.45 -20.38 -1.71
C LEU A 360 -11.64 -20.31 -2.67
N HIS A 361 -12.37 -21.42 -2.84
CA HIS A 361 -13.56 -21.45 -3.67
C HIS A 361 -14.63 -20.47 -3.16
N ILE A 362 -14.91 -20.47 -1.85
CA ILE A 362 -15.92 -19.59 -1.25
C ILE A 362 -15.50 -18.12 -1.36
N ILE A 363 -14.29 -17.80 -0.90
CA ILE A 363 -13.84 -16.40 -0.81
C ILE A 363 -13.68 -15.77 -2.20
N SER A 364 -13.18 -16.54 -3.17
CA SER A 364 -12.95 -16.04 -4.53
C SER A 364 -14.21 -15.64 -5.28
N LEU A 365 -15.40 -16.11 -4.88
CA LEU A 365 -16.68 -15.63 -5.41
C LEU A 365 -16.86 -14.11 -5.23
N GLY A 366 -16.25 -13.54 -4.20
CA GLY A 366 -16.26 -12.09 -3.96
C GLY A 366 -15.26 -11.29 -4.80
N PHE A 367 -14.29 -11.91 -5.46
CA PHE A 367 -13.18 -11.18 -6.10
C PHE A 367 -13.65 -10.20 -7.17
N ILE A 368 -14.45 -10.64 -8.13
CA ILE A 368 -14.92 -9.75 -9.22
C ILE A 368 -15.74 -8.59 -8.65
N VAL A 369 -16.58 -8.87 -7.66
CA VAL A 369 -17.42 -7.87 -7.01
C VAL A 369 -16.57 -6.85 -6.24
N SER A 370 -15.46 -7.28 -5.62
CA SER A 370 -14.55 -6.40 -4.89
C SER A 370 -13.90 -5.33 -5.79
N ALA A 371 -13.82 -5.56 -7.10
CA ALA A 371 -13.32 -4.56 -8.06
C ALA A 371 -14.11 -3.24 -7.97
N VAL A 372 -15.41 -3.30 -7.66
CA VAL A 372 -16.26 -2.11 -7.52
C VAL A 372 -15.81 -1.27 -6.33
N SER A 373 -15.72 -1.87 -5.15
CA SER A 373 -15.34 -1.15 -3.92
C SER A 373 -13.91 -0.59 -4.01
N VAL A 374 -12.96 -1.37 -4.54
CA VAL A 374 -11.56 -0.96 -4.73
C VAL A 374 -11.45 0.22 -5.70
N THR A 375 -12.14 0.14 -6.84
CA THR A 375 -12.09 1.22 -7.85
C THR A 375 -12.82 2.47 -7.38
N CYS A 376 -13.97 2.35 -6.71
CA CYS A 376 -14.67 3.49 -6.12
C CYS A 376 -13.81 4.19 -5.07
N SER A 377 -13.22 3.43 -4.14
CA SER A 377 -12.35 3.96 -3.08
C SER A 377 -11.17 4.75 -3.66
N GLY A 378 -10.42 4.15 -4.60
CA GLY A 378 -9.28 4.80 -5.24
C GLY A 378 -9.65 6.03 -6.09
N THR A 379 -10.81 6.00 -6.74
CA THR A 379 -11.33 7.15 -7.50
C THR A 379 -11.73 8.29 -6.57
N LEU A 380 -12.39 8.01 -5.45
CA LEU A 380 -12.73 9.01 -4.44
C LEU A 380 -11.50 9.67 -3.81
N GLU A 381 -10.44 8.91 -3.57
CA GLU A 381 -9.15 9.49 -3.15
C GLU A 381 -8.59 10.45 -4.21
N GLY A 382 -8.65 10.06 -5.49
CA GLY A 382 -8.28 10.92 -6.60
C GLY A 382 -9.14 12.18 -6.73
N LEU A 383 -10.42 12.11 -6.37
CA LEU A 383 -11.33 13.28 -6.33
C LEU A 383 -11.10 14.17 -5.09
N GLY A 384 -10.17 13.83 -4.21
CA GLY A 384 -9.94 14.57 -2.96
C GLY A 384 -10.94 14.23 -1.85
N MET A 385 -11.74 13.18 -2.01
CA MET A 385 -12.81 12.76 -1.10
C MET A 385 -12.35 11.58 -0.20
N GLY A 386 -11.26 11.76 0.53
CA GLY A 386 -10.64 10.71 1.34
C GLY A 386 -11.57 10.11 2.40
N MET A 387 -12.41 10.93 3.04
CA MET A 387 -13.36 10.44 4.03
C MET A 387 -14.39 9.47 3.42
N ALA A 388 -14.86 9.74 2.22
CA ALA A 388 -15.77 8.84 1.51
C ALA A 388 -15.08 7.49 1.17
N SER A 389 -13.80 7.53 0.78
CA SER A 389 -12.97 6.33 0.61
C SER A 389 -12.83 5.54 1.92
N LEU A 390 -12.54 6.21 3.02
CA LEU A 390 -12.43 5.59 4.35
C LEU A 390 -13.74 4.93 4.79
N MET A 391 -14.89 5.54 4.54
CA MET A 391 -16.20 4.93 4.86
C MET A 391 -16.41 3.61 4.11
N ILE A 392 -16.01 3.54 2.83
CA ILE A 392 -16.06 2.28 2.06
C ILE A 392 -15.15 1.23 2.70
N SER A 393 -13.92 1.60 3.04
CA SER A 393 -12.95 0.69 3.65
C SER A 393 -13.38 0.24 5.05
N LEU A 394 -13.91 1.12 5.88
CA LEU A 394 -14.48 0.76 7.19
C LEU A 394 -15.66 -0.21 7.04
N SER A 395 -16.55 0.03 6.08
CA SER A 395 -17.64 -0.90 5.78
C SER A 395 -17.10 -2.29 5.41
N ARG A 396 -16.09 -2.34 4.54
CA ARG A 396 -15.49 -3.57 4.04
C ARG A 396 -14.71 -4.34 5.10
N TYR A 397 -13.85 -3.66 5.86
CA TYR A 397 -12.88 -4.30 6.75
C TYR A 397 -13.34 -4.43 8.20
N VAL A 398 -14.38 -3.71 8.62
CA VAL A 398 -14.81 -3.68 10.02
C VAL A 398 -16.32 -3.89 10.16
N VAL A 399 -17.11 -2.97 9.60
CA VAL A 399 -18.55 -2.86 9.92
C VAL A 399 -19.37 -4.01 9.38
N VAL A 400 -19.03 -4.55 8.22
CA VAL A 400 -19.79 -5.66 7.60
C VAL A 400 -19.13 -7.00 7.86
N ILE A 401 -17.82 -7.14 7.56
CA ILE A 401 -17.19 -8.47 7.57
C ILE A 401 -17.04 -9.06 8.98
N ILE A 402 -16.67 -8.26 9.99
CA ILE A 402 -16.45 -8.79 11.34
C ILE A 402 -17.76 -9.28 11.96
N PRO A 403 -18.85 -8.50 11.96
CA PRO A 403 -20.15 -9.00 12.42
C PRO A 403 -20.68 -10.17 11.58
N ALA A 404 -20.53 -10.13 10.24
CA ALA A 404 -20.95 -11.21 9.37
C ALA A 404 -20.18 -12.50 9.68
N ALA A 405 -18.86 -12.44 9.82
CA ALA A 405 -18.03 -13.60 10.18
C ALA A 405 -18.42 -14.16 11.54
N PHE A 406 -18.66 -13.30 12.53
CA PHE A 406 -19.10 -13.71 13.86
C PHE A 406 -20.47 -14.41 13.81
N LEU A 407 -21.45 -13.83 13.14
CA LEU A 407 -22.81 -14.39 13.05
C LEU A 407 -22.83 -15.69 12.23
N LEU A 408 -22.20 -15.71 11.06
CA LEU A 408 -22.16 -16.89 10.19
C LEU A 408 -21.36 -18.02 10.82
N SER A 409 -20.34 -17.74 11.62
CA SER A 409 -19.60 -18.76 12.36
C SER A 409 -20.45 -19.48 13.41
N ARG A 410 -21.51 -18.83 13.94
CA ARG A 410 -22.46 -19.45 14.86
C ARG A 410 -23.42 -20.43 14.18
N VAL A 411 -23.64 -20.23 12.86
CA VAL A 411 -24.57 -21.07 12.08
C VAL A 411 -23.83 -22.21 11.37
N TRP A 412 -22.69 -21.91 10.76
CA TRP A 412 -21.93 -22.83 9.90
C TRP A 412 -20.52 -23.17 10.43
N GLY A 413 -20.25 -22.90 11.71
CA GLY A 413 -18.93 -23.15 12.29
C GLY A 413 -17.84 -22.30 11.61
N ALA A 414 -16.61 -22.79 11.57
CA ALA A 414 -15.47 -22.09 11.01
C ALA A 414 -15.66 -21.71 9.53
N ASP A 415 -16.37 -22.53 8.75
CA ASP A 415 -16.65 -22.26 7.33
C ASP A 415 -17.49 -20.99 7.14
N GLY A 416 -18.33 -20.66 8.13
CA GLY A 416 -19.14 -19.44 8.15
C GLY A 416 -18.29 -18.17 8.03
N VAL A 417 -17.07 -18.18 8.56
CA VAL A 417 -16.13 -17.05 8.43
C VAL A 417 -15.76 -16.81 6.96
N PHE A 418 -15.57 -17.89 6.18
CA PHE A 418 -15.23 -17.76 4.76
C PHE A 418 -16.41 -17.25 3.92
N TYR A 419 -17.64 -17.65 4.26
CA TYR A 419 -18.86 -17.13 3.63
C TYR A 419 -19.08 -15.64 3.90
N ALA A 420 -18.53 -15.09 4.98
CA ALA A 420 -18.61 -13.65 5.25
C ALA A 420 -17.92 -12.80 4.18
N PHE A 421 -16.90 -13.32 3.47
CA PHE A 421 -16.19 -12.57 2.44
C PHE A 421 -17.08 -12.20 1.24
N PRO A 422 -17.68 -13.13 0.50
CA PRO A 422 -18.53 -12.78 -0.65
C PRO A 422 -19.75 -11.95 -0.24
N VAL A 423 -20.34 -12.20 0.92
CA VAL A 423 -21.44 -11.39 1.46
C VAL A 423 -21.00 -9.95 1.68
N THR A 424 -19.84 -9.76 2.30
CA THR A 424 -19.27 -8.44 2.55
C THR A 424 -18.93 -7.71 1.26
N GLU A 425 -18.30 -8.39 0.30
CA GLU A 425 -17.93 -7.77 -0.97
C GLU A 425 -19.19 -7.29 -1.73
N LEU A 426 -20.26 -8.06 -1.73
CA LEU A 426 -21.53 -7.66 -2.35
C LEU A 426 -22.14 -6.43 -1.65
N ALA A 427 -22.25 -6.46 -0.33
CA ALA A 427 -22.80 -5.34 0.45
C ALA A 427 -21.96 -4.06 0.27
N THR A 428 -20.63 -4.20 0.35
CA THR A 428 -19.71 -3.07 0.20
C THR A 428 -19.67 -2.52 -1.22
N ALA A 429 -19.79 -3.38 -2.25
CA ALA A 429 -19.86 -2.93 -3.64
C ALA A 429 -21.07 -2.03 -3.88
N VAL A 430 -22.25 -2.41 -3.37
CA VAL A 430 -23.46 -1.59 -3.46
C VAL A 430 -23.26 -0.26 -2.72
N PHE A 431 -22.77 -0.31 -1.48
CA PHE A 431 -22.50 0.87 -0.67
C PHE A 431 -21.49 1.81 -1.34
N ALA A 432 -20.38 1.26 -1.84
CA ALA A 432 -19.33 2.01 -2.54
C ALA A 432 -19.86 2.71 -3.80
N PHE A 433 -20.66 2.00 -4.59
CA PHE A 433 -21.25 2.57 -5.79
C PHE A 433 -22.24 3.69 -5.50
N VAL A 434 -23.04 3.55 -4.44
CA VAL A 434 -23.97 4.60 -3.98
C VAL A 434 -23.21 5.83 -3.51
N ILE A 435 -22.16 5.65 -2.69
CA ILE A 435 -21.31 6.77 -2.23
C ILE A 435 -20.65 7.46 -3.43
N TYR A 436 -20.03 6.69 -4.33
CA TYR A 436 -19.39 7.24 -5.52
C TYR A 436 -20.37 8.06 -6.35
N ARG A 437 -21.56 7.53 -6.64
CA ARG A 437 -22.59 8.23 -7.40
C ARG A 437 -23.09 9.52 -6.73
N LYS A 438 -23.27 9.50 -5.42
CA LYS A 438 -23.67 10.69 -4.66
C LYS A 438 -22.56 11.75 -4.64
N SER A 439 -21.32 11.34 -4.37
CA SER A 439 -20.18 12.24 -4.30
C SER A 439 -19.79 12.84 -5.65
N TYR A 440 -19.99 12.09 -6.74
CA TYR A 440 -19.66 12.56 -8.08
C TYR A 440 -20.70 13.52 -8.69
N LYS A 441 -21.95 13.52 -8.19
CA LYS A 441 -23.01 14.43 -8.64
C LYS A 441 -22.92 15.84 -8.03
N VAL A 442 -22.17 16.00 -6.96
CA VAL A 442 -21.89 17.28 -6.31
C VAL A 442 -20.65 17.92 -6.94
#